data_f29cafe74c36b97d6d77fddfd2dadf9c
#
_entry.id   f29cafe74c36b97d6d77fddfd2dadf9c
#
_cell.length_a   1.000
_cell.length_b   1.000
_cell.length_c   1.000
_cell.angle_alpha   90.00
_cell.angle_beta   90.00
_cell.angle_gamma   90.00
#
_symmetry.space_group_name_H-M   'P 1'
#
loop_
_entity.id
_entity.type
_entity.pdbx_description
1 polymer ?
#
loop_
_entity_poly.entity_id
_entity_poly.type
_entity_poly.pdbx_seq_one_letter_code
_entity_poly.pdbx_strand_id
1 'polypeptide(L)'
;MKLTSNPETIAASAMKTYDFLCHLIQTTQAPPIPDITDWHADEQGCSFSIKNMVTCNMRLTDAVPYQYVIYHLDTDKSVTADVRFRIESMGSESSLQVEAEADMPFWIQAMLKGPMEQMMGSVMGKLKEVIERS
;
A
#
# COMPACT_ATOMS: atom_id res chain seq x y z
N MET A 1 -6.35 -10.61 10.38
CA MET A 1 -7.22 -9.42 10.19
C MET A 1 -7.22 -9.03 8.74
N LYS A 2 -8.37 -8.74 8.20
CA LYS A 2 -8.52 -8.33 6.81
C LYS A 2 -9.21 -6.97 6.74
N LEU A 3 -8.60 -6.04 6.00
CA LEU A 3 -9.15 -4.72 5.75
C LEU A 3 -9.30 -4.52 4.25
N THR A 4 -10.42 -3.94 3.84
CA THR A 4 -10.69 -3.67 2.42
C THR A 4 -11.18 -2.23 2.30
N SER A 5 -10.54 -1.46 1.41
CA SER A 5 -10.96 -0.10 1.14
C SER A 5 -12.20 -0.07 0.23
N ASN A 6 -12.87 1.06 0.20
CA ASN A 6 -13.85 1.32 -0.85
C ASN A 6 -13.13 1.50 -2.19
N PRO A 7 -13.71 1.07 -3.32
CA PRO A 7 -13.11 1.36 -4.62
C PRO A 7 -13.06 2.86 -4.87
N GLU A 8 -11.93 3.31 -5.44
CA GLU A 8 -11.72 4.70 -5.84
C GLU A 8 -11.57 4.77 -7.35
N THR A 9 -12.25 5.72 -7.97
CA THR A 9 -12.05 5.98 -9.39
C THR A 9 -10.81 6.86 -9.56
N ILE A 10 -9.88 6.39 -10.40
CA ILE A 10 -8.63 7.09 -10.71
C ILE A 10 -8.73 7.63 -12.13
N ALA A 11 -8.47 8.91 -12.33
CA ALA A 11 -8.48 9.55 -13.64
C ALA A 11 -7.18 9.22 -14.40
N ALA A 12 -6.91 7.93 -14.52
CA ALA A 12 -5.76 7.37 -15.24
C ALA A 12 -6.12 5.95 -15.69
N SER A 13 -5.54 5.51 -16.80
CA SER A 13 -5.80 4.18 -17.33
C SER A 13 -5.32 3.09 -16.38
N ALA A 14 -5.84 1.87 -16.55
CA ALA A 14 -5.39 0.72 -15.78
C ALA A 14 -3.89 0.46 -15.98
N MET A 15 -3.37 0.68 -17.19
CA MET A 15 -1.94 0.54 -17.49
C MET A 15 -1.10 1.52 -16.67
N LYS A 16 -1.48 2.79 -16.66
CA LYS A 16 -0.75 3.82 -15.90
C LYS A 16 -0.81 3.55 -14.40
N THR A 17 -1.98 3.18 -13.89
CA THR A 17 -2.16 2.84 -12.48
C THR A 17 -1.33 1.63 -12.10
N TYR A 18 -1.34 0.59 -12.92
CA TYR A 18 -0.53 -0.61 -12.71
C TYR A 18 0.96 -0.28 -12.67
N ASP A 19 1.45 0.45 -13.67
CA ASP A 19 2.87 0.82 -13.73
C ASP A 19 3.30 1.61 -12.52
N PHE A 20 2.50 2.56 -12.08
CA PHE A 20 2.78 3.33 -10.87
C PHE A 20 2.88 2.43 -9.65
N LEU A 21 1.95 1.51 -9.47
CA LEU A 21 1.92 0.64 -8.30
C LEU A 21 3.07 -0.36 -8.29
N CYS A 22 3.50 -0.84 -9.45
CA CYS A 22 4.67 -1.72 -9.54
C CYS A 22 5.97 -1.02 -9.14
N HIS A 23 6.04 0.30 -9.31
CA HIS A 23 7.22 1.11 -8.98
C HIS A 23 7.05 1.93 -7.71
N LEU A 24 6.02 1.64 -6.92
CA LEU A 24 5.68 2.41 -5.73
C LEU A 24 6.84 2.51 -4.74
N ILE A 25 7.55 1.40 -4.52
CA ILE A 25 8.65 1.34 -3.56
C ILE A 25 9.99 1.83 -4.14
N GLN A 26 10.05 2.08 -5.45
CA GLN A 26 11.25 2.58 -6.10
C GLN A 26 11.30 4.11 -6.14
N THR A 27 10.24 4.77 -5.69
CA THR A 27 10.26 6.23 -5.58
C THR A 27 11.23 6.61 -4.48
N THR A 28 12.07 7.60 -4.76
CA THR A 28 13.10 8.02 -3.82
C THR A 28 12.58 8.82 -2.64
N GLN A 29 11.31 9.16 -2.66
CA GLN A 29 10.68 9.96 -1.62
C GLN A 29 9.76 9.10 -0.77
N ALA A 30 9.82 9.30 0.54
CA ALA A 30 8.88 8.69 1.45
C ALA A 30 7.44 9.09 1.07
N PRO A 31 6.48 8.15 1.11
CA PRO A 31 5.09 8.52 0.92
C PRO A 31 4.69 9.56 1.97
N PRO A 32 3.83 10.53 1.61
CA PRO A 32 3.41 11.56 2.56
C PRO A 32 2.38 11.01 3.55
N ILE A 33 2.78 10.00 4.30
CA ILE A 33 1.97 9.36 5.34
C ILE A 33 2.52 9.81 6.68
N PRO A 34 1.67 10.33 7.57
CA PRO A 34 2.13 10.74 8.90
C PRO A 34 2.81 9.59 9.64
N ASP A 35 3.80 9.93 10.45
CA ASP A 35 4.50 9.01 11.33
C ASP A 35 5.44 8.02 10.66
N ILE A 36 5.62 8.08 9.34
CA ILE A 36 6.63 7.27 8.66
C ILE A 36 7.97 8.00 8.66
N THR A 37 9.00 7.32 9.15
CA THR A 37 10.37 7.81 9.21
C THR A 37 11.34 6.75 8.70
N ASP A 38 12.61 7.13 8.52
CA ASP A 38 13.70 6.21 8.12
C ASP A 38 13.40 5.45 6.83
N TRP A 39 12.84 6.16 5.84
CA TRP A 39 12.52 5.56 4.55
C TRP A 39 13.78 5.25 3.75
N HIS A 40 13.93 3.97 3.38
CA HIS A 40 14.97 3.50 2.49
C HIS A 40 14.37 2.60 1.44
N ALA A 41 14.66 2.88 0.17
CA ALA A 41 14.17 2.07 -0.94
C ALA A 41 15.35 1.56 -1.77
N ASP A 42 15.26 0.32 -2.24
CA ASP A 42 16.22 -0.28 -3.15
C ASP A 42 15.47 -1.07 -4.24
N GLU A 43 16.20 -1.82 -5.07
CA GLU A 43 15.59 -2.57 -6.17
C GLU A 43 14.69 -3.71 -5.70
N GLN A 44 14.87 -4.19 -4.48
CA GLN A 44 14.14 -5.35 -3.96
C GLN A 44 12.95 -4.97 -3.10
N GLY A 45 12.98 -3.78 -2.52
CA GLY A 45 11.91 -3.36 -1.64
C GLY A 45 12.22 -2.07 -0.93
N CYS A 46 11.53 -1.82 0.17
CA CYS A 46 11.76 -0.65 1.00
C CYS A 46 11.68 -1.03 2.47
N SER A 47 12.25 -0.16 3.31
CA SER A 47 12.12 -0.25 4.75
C SER A 47 11.76 1.11 5.32
N PHE A 48 11.03 1.12 6.41
CA PHE A 48 10.62 2.34 7.08
C PHE A 48 10.21 2.04 8.52
N SER A 49 10.09 3.09 9.32
CA SER A 49 9.61 2.98 10.69
C SER A 49 8.29 3.73 10.85
N ILE A 50 7.42 3.19 11.70
CA ILE A 50 6.15 3.84 12.06
C ILE A 50 6.27 4.31 13.50
N LYS A 51 6.18 5.63 13.72
CA LYS A 51 6.24 6.28 15.04
C LYS A 51 7.49 5.89 15.84
N ASN A 52 8.55 5.50 15.17
CA ASN A 52 9.79 4.98 15.79
C ASN A 52 9.55 3.74 16.67
N MET A 53 8.43 3.06 16.52
CA MET A 53 8.07 1.90 17.33
C MET A 53 8.15 0.60 16.56
N VAL A 54 7.82 0.63 15.26
CA VAL A 54 7.76 -0.57 14.44
C VAL A 54 8.60 -0.34 13.19
N THR A 55 9.52 -1.26 12.93
CA THR A 55 10.28 -1.26 11.67
C THR A 55 9.63 -2.21 10.70
N CYS A 56 9.35 -1.71 9.50
CA CYS A 56 8.65 -2.44 8.46
C CYS A 56 9.56 -2.64 7.25
N ASN A 57 9.46 -3.83 6.64
CA ASN A 57 10.08 -4.12 5.35
C ASN A 57 9.00 -4.53 4.37
N MET A 58 8.99 -3.94 3.20
CA MET A 58 7.96 -4.19 2.19
C MET A 58 8.63 -4.55 0.85
N ARG A 59 8.10 -5.57 0.17
CA ARG A 59 8.60 -5.98 -1.14
C ARG A 59 7.46 -6.40 -2.05
N LEU A 60 7.65 -6.22 -3.35
CA LEU A 60 6.73 -6.69 -4.36
C LEU A 60 6.86 -8.21 -4.48
N THR A 61 5.77 -8.94 -4.29
CA THR A 61 5.77 -10.40 -4.34
C THR A 61 5.05 -10.96 -5.56
N ASP A 62 4.05 -10.26 -6.08
CA ASP A 62 3.33 -10.72 -7.25
C ASP A 62 2.65 -9.54 -7.94
N ALA A 63 2.49 -9.63 -9.26
CA ALA A 63 1.80 -8.63 -10.05
C ALA A 63 1.30 -9.25 -11.34
N VAL A 64 0.05 -8.97 -11.70
CA VAL A 64 -0.54 -9.36 -12.97
C VAL A 64 -0.94 -8.08 -13.71
N PRO A 65 -0.42 -7.86 -14.92
CA PRO A 65 -0.65 -6.62 -15.65
C PRO A 65 -2.10 -6.23 -15.71
N TYR A 66 -2.36 -5.01 -15.24
CA TYR A 66 -3.64 -4.31 -15.27
C TYR A 66 -4.72 -4.92 -14.39
N GLN A 67 -4.39 -5.92 -13.56
CA GLN A 67 -5.33 -6.59 -12.68
C GLN A 67 -5.03 -6.38 -11.20
N TYR A 68 -3.79 -6.67 -10.78
CA TYR A 68 -3.42 -6.47 -9.38
C TYR A 68 -1.90 -6.40 -9.17
N VAL A 69 -1.53 -5.84 -8.03
CA VAL A 69 -0.16 -5.78 -7.54
C VAL A 69 -0.20 -6.15 -6.06
N ILE A 70 0.69 -7.06 -5.63
CA ILE A 70 0.74 -7.51 -4.24
C ILE A 70 2.10 -7.18 -3.64
N TYR A 71 2.08 -6.53 -2.49
CA TYR A 71 3.24 -6.27 -1.66
C TYR A 71 3.15 -7.06 -0.36
N HIS A 72 4.27 -7.63 0.07
CA HIS A 72 4.38 -8.31 1.35
C HIS A 72 5.09 -7.41 2.35
N LEU A 73 4.55 -7.33 3.56
CA LEU A 73 5.08 -6.51 4.64
C LEU A 73 5.49 -7.41 5.81
N ASP A 74 6.73 -7.25 6.27
CA ASP A 74 7.22 -7.87 7.49
C ASP A 74 7.56 -6.77 8.50
N THR A 75 7.40 -7.07 9.78
CA THR A 75 7.77 -6.14 10.84
C THR A 75 8.64 -6.81 11.90
N ASP A 76 9.27 -6.00 12.72
CA ASP A 76 10.06 -6.48 13.87
C ASP A 76 9.19 -6.85 15.09
N LYS A 77 7.86 -6.80 14.96
CA LYS A 77 6.90 -7.10 16.03
C LYS A 77 6.07 -8.34 15.77
N SER A 78 6.55 -9.26 14.96
CA SER A 78 5.84 -10.49 14.60
C SER A 78 4.50 -10.24 13.91
N VAL A 79 4.37 -9.12 13.21
CA VAL A 79 3.23 -8.79 12.38
C VAL A 79 3.65 -8.92 10.93
N THR A 80 2.88 -9.67 10.14
CA THR A 80 3.09 -9.76 8.68
C THR A 80 1.79 -9.38 7.98
N ALA A 81 1.89 -8.87 6.77
CA ALA A 81 0.72 -8.48 5.99
C ALA A 81 0.99 -8.62 4.50
N ASP A 82 -0.08 -8.92 3.77
CA ASP A 82 -0.08 -8.81 2.31
C ASP A 82 -1.03 -7.68 1.94
N VAL A 83 -0.55 -6.78 1.09
CA VAL A 83 -1.33 -5.65 0.61
C VAL A 83 -1.56 -5.84 -0.88
N ARG A 84 -2.81 -6.03 -1.27
CA ARG A 84 -3.20 -6.22 -2.67
C ARG A 84 -3.88 -4.97 -3.19
N PHE A 85 -3.33 -4.44 -4.28
CA PHE A 85 -3.95 -3.35 -5.01
C PHE A 85 -4.67 -3.96 -6.21
N ARG A 86 -6.00 -3.91 -6.18
CA ARG A 86 -6.83 -4.41 -7.28
C ARG A 86 -7.17 -3.28 -8.24
N ILE A 87 -7.00 -3.55 -9.52
CA ILE A 87 -7.21 -2.57 -10.59
C ILE A 87 -8.30 -3.12 -11.51
N GLU A 88 -9.24 -2.26 -11.88
CA GLU A 88 -10.25 -2.59 -12.87
C GLU A 88 -10.25 -1.51 -13.94
N SER A 89 -10.17 -1.91 -15.21
CA SER A 89 -10.16 -0.96 -16.31
C SER A 89 -11.57 -0.40 -16.55
N MET A 90 -11.64 0.92 -16.71
CA MET A 90 -12.87 1.65 -17.02
C MET A 90 -12.62 2.55 -18.23
N GLY A 91 -11.99 2.01 -19.27
CA GLY A 91 -11.61 2.79 -20.45
C GLY A 91 -10.38 3.65 -20.18
N SER A 92 -10.56 4.98 -20.26
CA SER A 92 -9.46 5.93 -19.97
C SER A 92 -9.23 6.12 -18.48
N GLU A 93 -10.11 5.58 -17.65
CA GLU A 93 -9.98 5.64 -16.19
C GLU A 93 -9.84 4.24 -15.64
N SER A 94 -9.59 4.12 -14.34
CA SER A 94 -9.52 2.84 -13.66
C SER A 94 -10.13 2.95 -12.26
N SER A 95 -10.53 1.79 -11.73
CA SER A 95 -10.95 1.66 -10.34
C SER A 95 -9.83 1.00 -9.56
N LEU A 96 -9.51 1.54 -8.40
CA LEU A 96 -8.48 1.01 -7.52
C LEU A 96 -9.10 0.67 -6.18
N GLN A 97 -8.81 -0.54 -5.69
CA GLN A 97 -9.23 -1.00 -4.37
C GLN A 97 -8.04 -1.64 -3.68
N VAL A 98 -7.87 -1.37 -2.39
CA VAL A 98 -6.80 -1.95 -1.59
C VAL A 98 -7.38 -2.96 -0.62
N GLU A 99 -6.78 -4.15 -0.57
CA GLU A 99 -7.07 -5.18 0.41
C GLU A 99 -5.81 -5.47 1.20
N ALA A 100 -5.88 -5.38 2.52
CA ALA A 100 -4.77 -5.74 3.40
C ALA A 100 -5.18 -6.93 4.24
N GLU A 101 -4.36 -7.96 4.25
CA GLU A 101 -4.56 -9.14 5.08
C GLU A 101 -3.35 -9.28 5.99
N ALA A 102 -3.57 -9.13 7.29
CA ALA A 102 -2.51 -9.09 8.27
C ALA A 102 -2.63 -10.26 9.24
N ASP A 103 -1.48 -10.88 9.54
CA ASP A 103 -1.34 -11.89 10.56
C ASP A 103 -0.66 -11.26 11.77
N MET A 104 -1.36 -11.25 12.90
CA MET A 104 -0.87 -10.62 14.12
C MET A 104 -1.58 -11.20 15.34
N PRO A 105 -0.95 -11.13 16.53
CA PRO A 105 -1.61 -11.56 17.77
C PRO A 105 -2.91 -10.79 18.00
N PHE A 106 -3.89 -11.46 18.59
CA PHE A 106 -5.23 -10.92 18.81
C PHE A 106 -5.22 -9.56 19.54
N TRP A 107 -4.39 -9.43 20.57
CA TRP A 107 -4.33 -8.20 21.36
C TRP A 107 -3.76 -7.01 20.57
N ILE A 108 -2.85 -7.28 19.63
CA ILE A 108 -2.34 -6.24 18.71
C ILE A 108 -3.43 -5.85 17.74
N GLN A 109 -4.17 -6.82 17.22
CA GLN A 109 -5.27 -6.60 16.30
C GLN A 109 -6.31 -5.63 16.88
N ALA A 110 -6.69 -5.86 18.14
CA ALA A 110 -7.65 -4.99 18.83
C ALA A 110 -7.16 -3.54 18.93
N MET A 111 -5.84 -3.33 19.08
CA MET A 111 -5.26 -1.99 19.19
C MET A 111 -5.07 -1.28 17.88
N LEU A 112 -4.79 -2.03 16.79
CA LEU A 112 -4.36 -1.44 15.52
C LEU A 112 -5.47 -1.30 14.48
N LYS A 113 -6.61 -1.96 14.66
CA LYS A 113 -7.66 -1.98 13.63
C LYS A 113 -8.12 -0.58 13.22
N GLY A 114 -8.46 0.27 14.19
CA GLY A 114 -8.89 1.64 13.93
C GLY A 114 -7.83 2.49 13.21
N PRO A 115 -6.60 2.58 13.78
CA PRO A 115 -5.51 3.30 13.12
C PRO A 115 -5.18 2.80 11.72
N MET A 116 -5.24 1.48 11.49
CA MET A 116 -4.97 0.91 10.17
C MET A 116 -6.05 1.26 9.16
N GLU A 117 -7.31 1.29 9.56
CA GLU A 117 -8.41 1.72 8.69
C GLU A 117 -8.25 3.18 8.28
N GLN A 118 -7.86 4.04 9.21
CA GLN A 118 -7.61 5.46 8.92
C GLN A 118 -6.41 5.62 7.98
N MET A 119 -5.34 4.87 8.21
CA MET A 119 -4.16 4.89 7.35
C MET A 119 -4.52 4.46 5.93
N MET A 120 -5.31 3.41 5.79
CA MET A 120 -5.76 2.93 4.48
C MET A 120 -6.51 4.02 3.70
N GLY A 121 -7.42 4.73 4.34
CA GLY A 121 -8.13 5.85 3.73
C GLY A 121 -7.19 6.96 3.26
N SER A 122 -6.22 7.32 4.09
CA SER A 122 -5.22 8.34 3.76
C SER A 122 -4.34 7.90 2.59
N VAL A 123 -3.89 6.64 2.58
CA VAL A 123 -3.08 6.09 1.51
C VAL A 123 -3.82 6.12 0.19
N MET A 124 -5.10 5.72 0.18
CA MET A 124 -5.91 5.73 -1.04
C MET A 124 -6.07 7.13 -1.62
N GLY A 125 -6.33 8.12 -0.78
CA GLY A 125 -6.44 9.50 -1.22
C GLY A 125 -5.14 10.03 -1.83
N LYS A 126 -4.00 9.71 -1.22
CA LYS A 126 -2.70 10.12 -1.73
C LYS A 126 -2.31 9.39 -3.01
N LEU A 127 -2.59 8.10 -3.11
CA LEU A 127 -2.33 7.34 -4.32
C LEU A 127 -3.11 7.90 -5.50
N LYS A 128 -4.40 8.18 -5.30
CA LYS A 128 -5.22 8.80 -6.33
C LYS A 128 -4.61 10.12 -6.81
N GLU A 129 -4.27 10.99 -5.88
CA GLU A 129 -3.69 12.29 -6.19
C GLU A 129 -2.39 12.16 -6.99
N VAL A 130 -1.47 11.30 -6.54
CA VAL A 130 -0.16 11.15 -7.18
C VAL A 130 -0.27 10.50 -8.55
N ILE A 131 -1.10 9.45 -8.68
CA ILE A 131 -1.29 8.77 -9.97
C ILE A 131 -1.90 9.73 -10.99
N GLU A 132 -2.88 10.53 -10.60
CA GLU A 132 -3.54 11.47 -11.50
C GLU A 132 -2.63 12.60 -11.95
N ARG A 133 -1.61 12.93 -11.16
CA ARG A 133 -0.63 13.98 -11.49
C ARG A 133 0.53 13.50 -12.37
N SER A 134 0.76 12.21 -12.40
CA SER A 134 1.95 11.66 -13.08
C SER A 134 1.78 11.51 -14.58
#